data_15457a6b0d586cbec15d22207f3a2633
#
_entry.id   15457a6b0d586cbec15d22207f3a2633
#
_cell.length_a   1.000
_cell.length_b   1.000
_cell.length_c   1.000
_cell.angle_alpha   90.00
_cell.angle_beta   90.00
_cell.angle_gamma   90.00
#
_symmetry.space_group_name_H-M   'P 1'
#
loop_
_entity.id
_entity.type
_entity.pdbx_description
1 polymer ?
#
loop_
_entity_poly.entity_id
_entity_poly.type
_entity_poly.pdbx_seq_one_letter_code
_entity_poly.pdbx_strand_id
1 'polypeptide(L)'
;MAKNLVIVESPTKAKSITKMLGSNYKVRATYGHLRDLPKSKLGVDIEDNFEPKYIKVRGKAKTINALKKEAGSVEKVYLATDPDREGEAISWHLQYLLDLDDNDLNRVEFHEITKNNVKNAIKNPRRIDQNLVDSQQARRIMDRIVGYEISPILWKRVKSGLSAGRVQSVALKLIVDKQKEIDSFVPEEYWTITAKHKESKIEFESEFYGSKAKKMKISNENGAEKILNKIDKDKFEVVDI
;
A
#
# COMPACT_ATOMS: atom_id res chain seq x y z
N MET A 1 -13.36 35.27 1.80
CA MET A 1 -13.47 33.97 1.08
C MET A 1 -12.11 33.30 1.10
N ALA A 2 -12.03 31.97 1.06
CA ALA A 2 -10.74 31.28 0.96
C ALA A 2 -10.05 31.63 -0.36
N LYS A 3 -8.74 31.95 -0.29
CA LYS A 3 -7.94 32.32 -1.47
C LYS A 3 -7.36 31.13 -2.21
N ASN A 4 -7.27 29.97 -1.54
CA ASN A 4 -6.62 28.79 -2.06
C ASN A 4 -7.52 27.56 -1.96
N LEU A 5 -7.45 26.69 -2.97
CA LEU A 5 -8.10 25.38 -3.00
C LEU A 5 -7.04 24.28 -2.91
N VAL A 6 -7.19 23.38 -1.95
CA VAL A 6 -6.33 22.19 -1.81
C VAL A 6 -7.18 20.96 -2.14
N ILE A 7 -6.73 20.16 -3.11
CA ILE A 7 -7.46 18.97 -3.56
C ILE A 7 -6.66 17.73 -3.16
N VAL A 8 -7.34 16.81 -2.47
CA VAL A 8 -6.80 15.51 -2.02
C VAL A 8 -7.66 14.37 -2.55
N GLU A 9 -7.20 13.12 -2.45
CA GLU A 9 -7.96 11.98 -2.97
C GLU A 9 -9.08 11.50 -2.03
N SER A 10 -8.92 11.64 -0.70
CA SER A 10 -9.86 11.06 0.26
C SER A 10 -10.51 12.09 1.19
N PRO A 11 -11.78 11.87 1.60
CA PRO A 11 -12.48 12.76 2.52
C PRO A 11 -11.84 12.78 3.92
N THR A 12 -11.22 11.68 4.35
CA THR A 12 -10.52 11.60 5.64
C THR A 12 -9.32 12.54 5.65
N LYS A 13 -8.49 12.53 4.59
CA LYS A 13 -7.38 13.47 4.43
C LYS A 13 -7.88 14.92 4.36
N ALA A 14 -8.94 15.17 3.60
CA ALA A 14 -9.52 16.52 3.51
C ALA A 14 -9.92 17.06 4.89
N LYS A 15 -10.57 16.25 5.72
CA LYS A 15 -10.99 16.61 7.08
C LYS A 15 -9.79 16.92 7.99
N SER A 16 -8.73 16.10 7.90
CA SER A 16 -7.51 16.28 8.71
C SER A 16 -6.75 17.53 8.30
N ILE A 17 -6.53 17.74 7.00
CA ILE A 17 -5.79 18.88 6.46
C ILE A 17 -6.53 20.19 6.68
N THR A 18 -7.86 20.22 6.58
CA THR A 18 -8.67 21.40 6.89
C THR A 18 -8.40 21.93 8.30
N LYS A 19 -8.22 21.04 9.29
CA LYS A 19 -7.92 21.43 10.67
C LYS A 19 -6.50 22.01 10.84
N MET A 20 -5.60 21.71 9.93
CA MET A 20 -4.19 22.14 9.98
C MET A 20 -3.95 23.45 9.23
N LEU A 21 -4.75 23.72 8.20
CA LEU A 21 -4.69 24.92 7.38
C LEU A 21 -5.69 25.96 7.90
N GLY A 22 -5.34 27.22 7.84
CA GLY A 22 -6.21 28.33 8.27
C GLY A 22 -7.35 28.60 7.27
N SER A 23 -8.18 29.61 7.58
CA SER A 23 -9.38 30.02 6.82
C SER A 23 -9.13 30.43 5.36
N ASN A 24 -7.87 30.73 5.01
CA ASN A 24 -7.46 31.04 3.64
C ASN A 24 -7.44 29.82 2.69
N TYR A 25 -7.59 28.62 3.23
CA TYR A 25 -7.55 27.37 2.46
C TYR A 25 -8.87 26.64 2.53
N LYS A 26 -9.37 26.25 1.38
CA LYS A 26 -10.51 25.34 1.23
C LYS A 26 -9.99 23.97 0.80
N VAL A 27 -10.32 22.91 1.51
CA VAL A 27 -9.86 21.56 1.19
C VAL A 27 -11.00 20.73 0.63
N ARG A 28 -10.77 20.02 -0.46
CA ARG A 28 -11.76 19.16 -1.14
C ARG A 28 -11.17 17.79 -1.46
N ALA A 29 -12.04 16.79 -1.52
CA ALA A 29 -11.67 15.44 -1.92
C ALA A 29 -12.24 15.08 -3.29
N THR A 30 -11.48 14.29 -4.07
CA THR A 30 -11.91 13.72 -5.35
C THR A 30 -12.70 12.43 -5.16
N TYR A 31 -12.55 11.77 -4.03
CA TYR A 31 -13.06 10.41 -3.79
C TYR A 31 -12.50 9.39 -4.80
N GLY A 32 -11.20 9.45 -5.07
CA GLY A 32 -10.48 8.64 -6.04
C GLY A 32 -10.41 9.25 -7.43
N HIS A 33 -10.23 8.42 -8.46
CA HIS A 33 -10.06 8.88 -9.83
C HIS A 33 -11.30 9.57 -10.40
N LEU A 34 -11.08 10.64 -11.16
CA LEU A 34 -12.12 11.42 -11.87
C LEU A 34 -12.15 11.13 -13.37
N ARG A 35 -11.02 10.66 -13.95
CA ARG A 35 -10.88 10.13 -15.31
C ARG A 35 -10.30 8.73 -15.25
N ASP A 36 -10.72 7.87 -16.16
CA ASP A 36 -10.19 6.51 -16.32
C ASP A 36 -10.48 6.00 -17.74
N LEU A 37 -9.87 4.87 -18.11
CA LEU A 37 -10.22 4.16 -19.33
C LEU A 37 -11.69 3.67 -19.28
N PRO A 38 -12.39 3.61 -20.41
CA PRO A 38 -13.78 3.15 -20.46
C PRO A 38 -13.91 1.71 -19.95
N LYS A 39 -14.99 1.41 -19.20
CA LYS A 39 -15.17 0.07 -18.60
C LYS A 39 -15.59 -1.00 -19.60
N SER A 40 -16.27 -0.62 -20.69
CA SER A 40 -16.88 -1.54 -21.67
C SER A 40 -16.05 -1.75 -22.94
N LYS A 41 -14.92 -1.07 -23.05
CA LYS A 41 -14.04 -1.12 -24.23
C LYS A 41 -12.59 -1.18 -23.76
N LEU A 42 -11.69 -1.63 -24.63
CA LEU A 42 -10.26 -1.63 -24.35
C LEU A 42 -9.79 -0.22 -23.95
N GLY A 43 -10.18 0.78 -24.71
CA GLY A 43 -9.87 2.19 -24.41
C GLY A 43 -8.41 2.56 -24.60
N VAL A 44 -7.66 1.73 -25.30
CA VAL A 44 -6.26 1.91 -25.67
C VAL A 44 -6.15 1.65 -27.15
N ASP A 45 -5.50 2.55 -27.86
CA ASP A 45 -5.23 2.41 -29.30
C ASP A 45 -3.89 1.71 -29.48
N ILE A 46 -3.91 0.41 -29.79
CA ILE A 46 -2.68 -0.41 -29.90
C ILE A 46 -1.87 0.01 -31.13
N GLU A 47 -2.55 0.41 -32.20
CA GLU A 47 -1.91 0.80 -33.48
C GLU A 47 -1.30 2.21 -33.42
N ASP A 48 -1.83 3.07 -32.53
CA ASP A 48 -1.33 4.42 -32.29
C ASP A 48 -0.55 4.49 -30.96
N ASN A 49 0.58 3.82 -30.91
CA ASN A 49 1.53 3.87 -29.80
C ASN A 49 0.90 3.66 -28.40
N PHE A 50 -0.13 2.82 -28.32
CA PHE A 50 -0.89 2.53 -27.08
C PHE A 50 -1.59 3.75 -26.48
N GLU A 51 -1.98 4.74 -27.28
CA GLU A 51 -2.62 5.96 -26.79
C GLU A 51 -3.88 5.67 -25.96
N PRO A 52 -3.96 6.12 -24.70
CA PRO A 52 -5.09 5.87 -23.83
C PRO A 52 -6.23 6.86 -24.05
N LYS A 53 -7.44 6.37 -24.28
CA LYS A 53 -8.65 7.20 -24.47
C LYS A 53 -9.36 7.39 -23.13
N TYR A 54 -8.88 8.31 -22.29
CA TYR A 54 -9.47 8.59 -20.99
C TYR A 54 -10.84 9.28 -21.10
N ILE A 55 -11.78 8.81 -20.27
CA ILE A 55 -13.11 9.39 -20.12
C ILE A 55 -13.36 9.79 -18.65
N LYS A 56 -14.32 10.72 -18.43
CA LYS A 56 -14.78 11.04 -17.08
C LYS A 56 -15.46 9.82 -16.47
N VAL A 57 -15.11 9.49 -15.24
CA VAL A 57 -15.68 8.36 -14.50
C VAL A 57 -17.17 8.61 -14.28
N ARG A 58 -18.02 7.60 -14.60
CA ARG A 58 -19.47 7.68 -14.41
C ARG A 58 -19.81 7.97 -12.93
N GLY A 59 -20.73 8.91 -12.70
CA GLY A 59 -21.14 9.34 -11.36
C GLY A 59 -20.27 10.43 -10.74
N LYS A 60 -19.14 10.81 -11.35
CA LYS A 60 -18.24 11.86 -10.85
C LYS A 60 -18.53 13.28 -11.38
N ALA A 61 -19.52 13.44 -12.25
CA ALA A 61 -19.84 14.74 -12.87
C ALA A 61 -20.11 15.84 -11.83
N LYS A 62 -20.86 15.55 -10.77
CA LYS A 62 -21.14 16.50 -9.69
C LYS A 62 -19.86 16.97 -9.00
N THR A 63 -18.96 16.04 -8.67
CA THR A 63 -17.67 16.35 -8.03
C THR A 63 -16.79 17.19 -8.96
N ILE A 64 -16.68 16.81 -10.25
CA ILE A 64 -15.91 17.56 -11.25
C ILE A 64 -16.43 18.99 -11.39
N ASN A 65 -17.74 19.15 -11.53
CA ASN A 65 -18.35 20.48 -11.68
C ASN A 65 -18.19 21.35 -10.44
N ALA A 66 -18.30 20.75 -9.24
CA ALA A 66 -18.05 21.47 -7.99
C ALA A 66 -16.59 21.93 -7.88
N LEU A 67 -15.62 21.05 -8.22
CA LEU A 67 -14.20 21.39 -8.21
C LEU A 67 -13.87 22.48 -9.23
N LYS A 68 -14.42 22.41 -10.45
CA LYS A 68 -14.26 23.45 -11.47
C LYS A 68 -14.76 24.82 -10.99
N LYS A 69 -15.96 24.85 -10.41
CA LYS A 69 -16.53 26.08 -9.87
C LYS A 69 -15.67 26.66 -8.77
N GLU A 70 -15.17 25.83 -7.87
CA GLU A 70 -14.33 26.26 -6.77
C GLU A 70 -12.93 26.68 -7.24
N ALA A 71 -12.32 25.97 -8.19
CA ALA A 71 -11.05 26.34 -8.79
C ALA A 71 -11.09 27.70 -9.48
N GLY A 72 -12.18 27.99 -10.22
CA GLY A 72 -12.37 29.29 -10.87
C GLY A 72 -12.68 30.46 -9.90
N SER A 73 -12.88 30.20 -8.61
CA SER A 73 -13.18 31.23 -7.60
C SER A 73 -12.02 31.51 -6.63
N VAL A 74 -10.87 30.89 -6.80
CA VAL A 74 -9.69 31.03 -5.93
C VAL A 74 -8.47 31.54 -6.73
N GLU A 75 -7.50 32.07 -6.00
CA GLU A 75 -6.26 32.57 -6.59
C GLU A 75 -5.30 31.45 -6.97
N LYS A 76 -5.32 30.34 -6.19
CA LYS A 76 -4.41 29.20 -6.42
C LYS A 76 -5.04 27.85 -6.08
N VAL A 77 -4.72 26.85 -6.89
CA VAL A 77 -5.11 25.45 -6.70
C VAL A 77 -3.87 24.63 -6.36
N TYR A 78 -3.95 23.82 -5.32
CA TYR A 78 -2.93 22.87 -4.91
C TYR A 78 -3.45 21.44 -5.06
N LEU A 79 -2.67 20.60 -5.71
CA LEU A 79 -2.96 19.18 -5.94
C LEU A 79 -2.13 18.38 -4.93
N ALA A 80 -2.77 17.98 -3.84
CA ALA A 80 -2.13 17.39 -2.66
C ALA A 80 -2.53 15.91 -2.47
N THR A 81 -2.44 15.15 -3.55
CA THR A 81 -2.64 13.70 -3.57
C THR A 81 -1.40 12.97 -3.06
N ASP A 82 -1.48 11.66 -2.84
CA ASP A 82 -0.40 10.84 -2.29
C ASP A 82 0.93 11.01 -3.05
N PRO A 83 2.08 10.89 -2.34
CA PRO A 83 3.40 11.02 -2.95
C PRO A 83 3.83 9.71 -3.63
N ASP A 84 2.97 9.19 -4.52
CA ASP A 84 3.22 8.01 -5.33
C ASP A 84 2.73 8.23 -6.77
N ARG A 85 2.99 7.28 -7.66
CA ARG A 85 2.57 7.38 -9.07
C ARG A 85 1.05 7.43 -9.26
N GLU A 86 0.26 6.81 -8.37
CA GLU A 86 -1.20 6.88 -8.44
C GLU A 86 -1.69 8.29 -8.09
N GLY A 87 -1.14 8.90 -7.02
CA GLY A 87 -1.43 10.29 -6.66
C GLY A 87 -0.96 11.27 -7.72
N GLU A 88 0.19 11.03 -8.35
CA GLU A 88 0.69 11.87 -9.44
C GLU A 88 -0.26 11.84 -10.65
N ALA A 89 -0.73 10.65 -11.05
CA ALA A 89 -1.70 10.50 -12.13
C ALA A 89 -3.06 11.13 -11.79
N ILE A 90 -3.52 11.05 -10.54
CA ILE A 90 -4.74 11.74 -10.09
C ILE A 90 -4.55 13.26 -10.22
N SER A 91 -3.40 13.80 -9.81
CA SER A 91 -3.07 15.22 -9.95
C SER A 91 -3.03 15.65 -11.43
N TRP A 92 -2.41 14.87 -12.30
CA TRP A 92 -2.37 15.11 -13.74
C TRP A 92 -3.78 15.10 -14.37
N HIS A 93 -4.63 14.14 -13.98
CA HIS A 93 -6.02 14.13 -14.41
C HIS A 93 -6.83 15.34 -13.91
N LEU A 94 -6.53 15.82 -12.68
CA LEU A 94 -7.13 17.03 -12.13
C LEU A 94 -6.68 18.27 -12.88
N GLN A 95 -5.39 18.40 -13.19
CA GLN A 95 -4.82 19.49 -13.97
C GLN A 95 -5.55 19.63 -15.31
N TYR A 96 -5.69 18.53 -16.06
CA TYR A 96 -6.48 18.49 -17.30
C TYR A 96 -7.96 18.85 -17.08
N LEU A 97 -8.61 18.30 -16.06
CA LEU A 97 -10.04 18.52 -15.82
C LEU A 97 -10.35 19.94 -15.38
N LEU A 98 -9.44 20.61 -14.67
CA LEU A 98 -9.62 21.95 -14.13
C LEU A 98 -9.03 23.03 -15.02
N ASP A 99 -8.43 22.63 -16.14
CA ASP A 99 -7.81 23.54 -17.13
C ASP A 99 -6.70 24.39 -16.48
N LEU A 100 -5.85 23.75 -15.66
CA LEU A 100 -4.69 24.38 -15.03
C LEU A 100 -3.48 24.34 -15.96
N ASP A 101 -2.60 25.35 -15.87
CA ASP A 101 -1.39 25.43 -16.69
C ASP A 101 -0.41 24.30 -16.29
N ASP A 102 0.14 23.60 -17.28
CA ASP A 102 1.11 22.51 -17.10
C ASP A 102 2.42 23.00 -16.47
N ASN A 103 2.71 24.29 -16.60
CA ASN A 103 3.90 24.92 -16.02
C ASN A 103 3.71 25.38 -14.58
N ASP A 104 2.48 25.35 -14.05
CA ASP A 104 2.18 25.80 -12.71
C ASP A 104 2.81 24.92 -11.63
N LEU A 105 3.35 25.56 -10.60
CA LEU A 105 3.78 24.90 -9.37
C LEU A 105 2.56 24.68 -8.48
N ASN A 106 1.82 23.60 -8.75
CA ASN A 106 0.56 23.29 -8.08
C ASN A 106 0.56 21.93 -7.38
N ARG A 107 1.53 21.06 -7.64
CA ARG A 107 1.69 19.76 -6.99
C ARG A 107 2.33 19.89 -5.62
N VAL A 108 1.69 19.35 -4.59
CA VAL A 108 2.12 19.38 -3.19
C VAL A 108 2.23 17.97 -2.65
N GLU A 109 3.35 17.65 -2.03
CA GLU A 109 3.62 16.32 -1.46
C GLU A 109 3.96 16.40 0.02
N PHE A 110 3.41 15.48 0.78
CA PHE A 110 3.77 15.25 2.17
C PHE A 110 3.63 13.76 2.50
N HIS A 111 4.67 13.20 3.09
CA HIS A 111 4.69 11.78 3.49
C HIS A 111 3.92 11.55 4.79
N GLU A 112 3.82 12.58 5.64
CA GLU A 112 3.09 12.54 6.90
C GLU A 112 2.10 13.70 6.99
N ILE A 113 0.89 13.41 7.48
CA ILE A 113 -0.16 14.43 7.67
C ILE A 113 0.02 15.08 9.05
N THR A 114 1.12 15.81 9.21
CA THR A 114 1.37 16.68 10.37
C THR A 114 1.23 18.14 9.98
N LYS A 115 0.89 19.00 10.96
CA LYS A 115 0.67 20.43 10.70
C LYS A 115 1.88 21.13 10.08
N ASN A 116 3.08 20.74 10.50
CA ASN A 116 4.32 21.34 10.00
C ASN A 116 4.64 20.85 8.57
N ASN A 117 4.52 19.55 8.31
CA ASN A 117 4.79 18.97 6.99
C ASN A 117 3.80 19.50 5.95
N VAL A 118 2.50 19.55 6.26
CA VAL A 118 1.48 20.11 5.35
C VAL A 118 1.75 21.59 5.05
N LYS A 119 2.07 22.41 6.05
CA LYS A 119 2.40 23.82 5.82
C LYS A 119 3.67 24.04 5.03
N ASN A 120 4.70 23.23 5.28
CA ASN A 120 5.97 23.31 4.54
C ASN A 120 5.78 22.89 3.09
N ALA A 121 5.03 21.81 2.85
CA ALA A 121 4.75 21.33 1.49
C ALA A 121 3.99 22.37 0.66
N ILE A 122 2.97 23.04 1.23
CA ILE A 122 2.24 24.12 0.54
C ILE A 122 3.14 25.32 0.20
N LYS A 123 4.19 25.58 0.99
CA LYS A 123 5.16 26.65 0.69
C LYS A 123 6.12 26.27 -0.43
N ASN A 124 6.32 24.99 -0.70
CA ASN A 124 7.26 24.46 -1.67
C ASN A 124 6.55 23.55 -2.68
N PRO A 125 5.59 24.07 -3.46
CA PRO A 125 4.92 23.30 -4.49
C PRO A 125 5.87 23.07 -5.67
N ARG A 126 5.65 21.97 -6.39
CA ARG A 126 6.39 21.62 -7.60
C ARG A 126 5.47 21.47 -8.82
N ARG A 127 6.03 21.22 -9.97
CA ARG A 127 5.29 20.74 -11.15
C ARG A 127 4.95 19.26 -10.98
N ILE A 128 3.98 18.80 -11.76
CA ILE A 128 3.69 17.37 -11.90
C ILE A 128 4.91 16.69 -12.54
N ASP A 129 5.29 15.53 -12.00
CA ASP A 129 6.35 14.69 -12.56
C ASP A 129 5.78 13.79 -13.66
N GLN A 130 6.05 14.16 -14.92
CA GLN A 130 5.56 13.40 -16.07
C GLN A 130 6.08 11.96 -16.10
N ASN A 131 7.28 11.68 -15.59
CA ASN A 131 7.80 10.31 -15.55
C ASN A 131 6.98 9.40 -14.61
N LEU A 132 6.50 9.95 -13.48
CA LEU A 132 5.60 9.22 -12.58
C LEU A 132 4.22 9.01 -13.22
N VAL A 133 3.70 10.02 -13.92
CA VAL A 133 2.45 9.90 -14.68
C VAL A 133 2.59 8.82 -15.74
N ASP A 134 3.64 8.84 -16.55
CA ASP A 134 3.88 7.87 -17.62
C ASP A 134 4.07 6.45 -17.06
N SER A 135 4.74 6.31 -15.92
CA SER A 135 4.87 5.03 -15.21
C SER A 135 3.52 4.46 -14.77
N GLN A 136 2.62 5.31 -14.28
CA GLN A 136 1.27 4.90 -13.90
C GLN A 136 0.44 4.57 -15.14
N GLN A 137 0.50 5.39 -16.19
CA GLN A 137 -0.20 5.15 -17.45
C GLN A 137 0.22 3.82 -18.09
N ALA A 138 1.53 3.57 -18.20
CA ALA A 138 2.05 2.32 -18.74
C ALA A 138 1.53 1.11 -17.96
N ARG A 139 1.53 1.18 -16.63
CA ARG A 139 0.93 0.13 -15.78
C ARG A 139 -0.56 -0.04 -16.06
N ARG A 140 -1.31 1.07 -16.11
CA ARG A 140 -2.76 1.06 -16.33
C ARG A 140 -3.12 0.46 -17.70
N ILE A 141 -2.38 0.83 -18.74
CA ILE A 141 -2.53 0.32 -20.10
C ILE A 141 -2.23 -1.18 -20.14
N MET A 142 -1.10 -1.61 -19.57
CA MET A 142 -0.70 -3.01 -19.52
C MET A 142 -1.73 -3.88 -18.79
N ASP A 143 -2.22 -3.45 -17.61
CA ASP A 143 -3.25 -4.16 -16.86
C ASP A 143 -4.55 -4.26 -17.66
N ARG A 144 -4.88 -3.22 -18.43
CA ARG A 144 -6.04 -3.19 -19.32
C ARG A 144 -5.91 -4.19 -20.45
N ILE A 145 -4.81 -4.18 -21.19
CA ILE A 145 -4.57 -5.09 -22.31
C ILE A 145 -4.58 -6.54 -21.83
N VAL A 146 -3.79 -6.87 -20.79
CA VAL A 146 -3.74 -8.23 -20.23
C VAL A 146 -5.13 -8.70 -19.79
N GLY A 147 -5.89 -7.85 -19.10
CA GLY A 147 -7.23 -8.20 -18.66
C GLY A 147 -8.21 -8.47 -19.80
N TYR A 148 -8.16 -7.67 -20.85
CA TYR A 148 -9.06 -7.79 -22.00
C TYR A 148 -8.72 -8.93 -22.95
N GLU A 149 -7.44 -9.23 -23.12
CA GLU A 149 -6.99 -10.31 -24.03
C GLU A 149 -7.08 -11.69 -23.36
N ILE A 150 -6.76 -11.80 -22.06
CA ILE A 150 -6.70 -13.10 -21.38
C ILE A 150 -8.05 -13.52 -20.79
N SER A 151 -8.87 -12.58 -20.28
CA SER A 151 -10.16 -12.93 -19.68
C SER A 151 -11.10 -13.71 -20.62
N PRO A 152 -11.24 -13.36 -21.92
CA PRO A 152 -12.05 -14.13 -22.86
C PRO A 152 -11.54 -15.58 -23.07
N ILE A 153 -10.24 -15.79 -22.98
CA ILE A 153 -9.63 -17.14 -23.07
C ILE A 153 -10.08 -17.98 -21.86
N LEU A 154 -10.06 -17.38 -20.66
CA LEU A 154 -10.56 -18.05 -19.46
C LEU A 154 -12.04 -18.38 -19.56
N TRP A 155 -12.86 -17.47 -20.12
CA TRP A 155 -14.30 -17.74 -20.29
C TRP A 155 -14.55 -18.92 -21.23
N LYS A 156 -13.77 -19.03 -22.30
CA LYS A 156 -13.89 -20.12 -23.27
C LYS A 156 -13.36 -21.46 -22.73
N ARG A 157 -12.28 -21.45 -21.93
CA ARG A 157 -11.56 -22.67 -21.56
C ARG A 157 -11.88 -23.17 -20.15
N VAL A 158 -12.32 -22.28 -19.25
CA VAL A 158 -12.53 -22.60 -17.83
C VAL A 158 -13.97 -22.32 -17.43
N LYS A 159 -14.34 -21.06 -17.25
CA LYS A 159 -15.69 -20.65 -16.81
C LYS A 159 -15.93 -19.18 -17.14
N SER A 160 -17.17 -18.87 -17.60
CA SER A 160 -17.62 -17.49 -17.79
C SER A 160 -17.55 -16.66 -16.51
N GLY A 161 -17.21 -15.37 -16.63
CA GLY A 161 -17.14 -14.43 -15.52
C GLY A 161 -15.80 -14.41 -14.76
N LEU A 162 -14.84 -15.27 -15.12
CA LEU A 162 -13.48 -15.19 -14.58
C LEU A 162 -12.75 -13.98 -15.15
N SER A 163 -11.84 -13.39 -14.38
CA SER A 163 -10.97 -12.31 -14.86
C SER A 163 -9.50 -12.68 -14.70
N ALA A 164 -8.69 -12.28 -15.68
CA ALA A 164 -7.24 -12.37 -15.60
C ALA A 164 -6.66 -11.00 -15.23
N GLY A 165 -5.54 -11.02 -14.53
CA GLY A 165 -4.80 -9.81 -14.19
C GLY A 165 -3.44 -10.14 -13.60
N ARG A 166 -2.43 -9.32 -13.87
CA ARG A 166 -1.05 -9.56 -13.42
C ARG A 166 -0.96 -9.69 -11.90
N VAL A 167 -1.59 -8.80 -11.15
CA VAL A 167 -1.60 -8.83 -9.68
C VAL A 167 -2.36 -10.04 -9.15
N GLN A 168 -3.54 -10.33 -9.71
CA GLN A 168 -4.37 -11.48 -9.31
C GLN A 168 -3.64 -12.81 -9.49
N SER A 169 -2.96 -12.99 -10.62
CA SER A 169 -2.24 -14.22 -10.95
C SER A 169 -1.07 -14.46 -9.99
N VAL A 170 -0.30 -13.41 -9.68
CA VAL A 170 0.81 -13.50 -8.72
C VAL A 170 0.29 -13.76 -7.31
N ALA A 171 -0.74 -13.05 -6.86
CA ALA A 171 -1.33 -13.26 -5.55
C ALA A 171 -1.88 -14.69 -5.39
N LEU A 172 -2.60 -15.20 -6.39
CA LEU A 172 -3.10 -16.57 -6.38
C LEU A 172 -1.95 -17.59 -6.34
N LYS A 173 -0.89 -17.37 -7.13
CA LYS A 173 0.28 -18.25 -7.10
C LYS A 173 0.91 -18.32 -5.71
N LEU A 174 1.12 -17.19 -5.05
CA LEU A 174 1.68 -17.14 -3.69
C LEU A 174 0.80 -17.90 -2.69
N ILE A 175 -0.54 -17.75 -2.79
CA ILE A 175 -1.48 -18.48 -1.93
C ILE A 175 -1.40 -19.97 -2.18
N VAL A 176 -1.39 -20.41 -3.45
CA VAL A 176 -1.31 -21.83 -3.82
C VAL A 176 0.03 -22.44 -3.38
N ASP A 177 1.13 -21.72 -3.57
CA ASP A 177 2.44 -22.20 -3.15
C ASP A 177 2.50 -22.33 -1.61
N LYS A 178 1.95 -21.40 -0.87
CA LYS A 178 1.84 -21.48 0.59
C LYS A 178 0.92 -22.62 1.04
N GLN A 179 -0.19 -22.85 0.34
CA GLN A 179 -1.07 -23.97 0.65
C GLN A 179 -0.35 -25.32 0.45
N LYS A 180 0.42 -25.47 -0.63
CA LYS A 180 1.23 -26.68 -0.86
C LYS A 180 2.25 -26.91 0.26
N GLU A 181 2.89 -25.83 0.74
CA GLU A 181 3.82 -25.91 1.86
C GLU A 181 3.10 -26.38 3.14
N ILE A 182 1.89 -25.86 3.40
CA ILE A 182 1.07 -26.29 4.54
C ILE A 182 0.66 -27.76 4.38
N ASP A 183 0.18 -28.17 3.21
CA ASP A 183 -0.29 -29.54 2.95
C ASP A 183 0.86 -30.55 3.02
N SER A 184 2.08 -30.15 2.71
CA SER A 184 3.28 -30.99 2.77
C SER A 184 3.99 -30.93 4.13
N PHE A 185 3.51 -30.10 5.05
CA PHE A 185 4.13 -29.94 6.36
C PHE A 185 3.95 -31.21 7.20
N VAL A 186 5.05 -31.81 7.59
CA VAL A 186 5.09 -32.93 8.54
C VAL A 186 5.43 -32.37 9.92
N PRO A 187 4.51 -32.46 10.90
CA PRO A 187 4.80 -32.02 12.26
C PRO A 187 5.94 -32.82 12.86
N GLU A 188 6.91 -32.15 13.41
CA GLU A 188 8.00 -32.77 14.18
C GLU A 188 7.81 -32.47 15.67
N GLU A 189 7.78 -33.51 16.48
CA GLU A 189 7.77 -33.39 17.94
C GLU A 189 9.08 -32.76 18.43
N TYR A 190 8.97 -31.79 19.32
CA TYR A 190 10.12 -31.25 20.03
C TYR A 190 9.76 -30.96 21.49
N TRP A 191 10.74 -31.02 22.32
CA TRP A 191 10.63 -30.74 23.74
C TRP A 191 11.58 -29.63 24.15
N THR A 192 11.13 -28.78 25.06
CA THR A 192 11.96 -27.77 25.73
C THR A 192 12.01 -28.05 27.23
N ILE A 193 13.14 -27.84 27.86
CA ILE A 193 13.30 -27.93 29.30
C ILE A 193 13.61 -26.53 29.82
N THR A 194 12.72 -26.00 30.64
CA THR A 194 12.86 -24.67 31.25
C THR A 194 13.08 -24.82 32.76
N ALA A 195 14.11 -24.21 33.28
CA ALA A 195 14.36 -24.12 34.70
C ALA A 195 13.93 -22.75 35.23
N LYS A 196 13.16 -22.74 36.32
CA LYS A 196 12.79 -21.53 37.05
C LYS A 196 13.72 -21.37 38.24
N HIS A 197 14.45 -20.29 38.24
CA HIS A 197 15.40 -19.96 39.30
C HIS A 197 14.81 -18.90 40.21
N LYS A 198 15.03 -19.09 41.52
CA LYS A 198 14.62 -18.13 42.53
C LYS A 198 15.71 -17.96 43.56
N GLU A 199 16.20 -16.74 43.65
CA GLU A 199 17.12 -16.37 44.71
C GLU A 199 16.69 -15.06 45.37
N SER A 200 16.34 -15.14 46.65
CA SER A 200 15.82 -14.02 47.43
C SER A 200 14.57 -13.37 46.77
N LYS A 201 14.75 -12.23 46.12
CA LYS A 201 13.69 -11.47 45.40
C LYS A 201 13.82 -11.53 43.90
N ILE A 202 14.83 -12.23 43.37
CA ILE A 202 15.10 -12.31 41.93
C ILE A 202 14.54 -13.65 41.41
N GLU A 203 13.70 -13.60 40.43
CA GLU A 203 13.18 -14.76 39.70
C GLU A 203 13.53 -14.62 38.23
N PHE A 204 14.09 -15.68 37.63
CA PHE A 204 14.37 -15.74 36.20
C PHE A 204 14.21 -17.16 35.66
N GLU A 205 14.05 -17.28 34.34
CA GLU A 205 13.94 -18.56 33.67
C GLU A 205 15.15 -18.78 32.76
N SER A 206 15.60 -20.03 32.67
CA SER A 206 16.62 -20.45 31.73
C SER A 206 16.10 -21.64 30.90
N GLU A 207 16.53 -21.73 29.65
CA GLU A 207 16.19 -22.82 28.74
C GLU A 207 17.39 -23.75 28.54
N PHE A 208 17.13 -25.04 28.47
CA PHE A 208 18.16 -26.01 28.14
C PHE A 208 18.66 -25.80 26.72
N TYR A 209 19.92 -25.48 26.57
CA TYR A 209 20.52 -25.26 25.25
C TYR A 209 21.21 -26.53 24.73
N GLY A 210 21.84 -27.32 25.59
CA GLY A 210 22.64 -28.47 25.24
C GLY A 210 24.00 -28.47 25.93
N SER A 211 25.07 -28.60 25.16
CA SER A 211 26.44 -28.48 25.69
C SER A 211 27.04 -27.13 25.31
N LYS A 212 28.19 -26.75 25.94
CA LYS A 212 28.94 -25.51 25.62
C LYS A 212 29.25 -25.36 24.12
N ALA A 213 29.32 -26.46 23.36
CA ALA A 213 29.71 -26.46 21.97
C ALA A 213 28.55 -26.66 20.99
N LYS A 214 27.38 -27.17 21.43
CA LYS A 214 26.34 -27.59 20.51
C LYS A 214 24.93 -27.49 21.10
N LYS A 215 24.03 -26.81 20.41
CA LYS A 215 22.62 -26.85 20.71
C LYS A 215 22.06 -28.26 20.47
N MET A 216 21.29 -28.78 21.43
CA MET A 216 20.65 -30.09 21.34
C MET A 216 19.15 -29.94 21.09
N LYS A 217 18.64 -30.67 20.09
CA LYS A 217 17.19 -30.80 19.85
C LYS A 217 16.71 -32.04 20.63
N ILE A 218 15.68 -31.87 21.43
CA ILE A 218 15.03 -32.97 22.17
C ILE A 218 13.79 -33.34 21.35
N SER A 219 13.74 -34.54 20.80
CA SER A 219 12.72 -34.97 19.82
C SER A 219 11.61 -35.82 20.45
N ASN A 220 11.70 -36.21 21.71
CA ASN A 220 10.67 -37.01 22.37
C ASN A 220 10.79 -36.91 23.90
N GLU A 221 9.75 -37.38 24.63
CA GLU A 221 9.65 -37.38 26.05
C GLU A 221 10.82 -38.11 26.74
N ASN A 222 11.16 -39.30 26.27
CA ASN A 222 12.26 -40.12 26.81
C ASN A 222 13.60 -39.37 26.73
N GLY A 223 13.82 -38.59 25.67
CA GLY A 223 14.99 -37.69 25.54
C GLY A 223 14.99 -36.59 26.58
N ALA A 224 13.84 -35.97 26.85
CA ALA A 224 13.69 -34.96 27.89
C ALA A 224 13.93 -35.55 29.29
N GLU A 225 13.34 -36.69 29.60
CA GLU A 225 13.54 -37.39 30.89
C GLU A 225 15.00 -37.77 31.16
N LYS A 226 15.71 -38.28 30.15
CA LYS A 226 17.14 -38.61 30.27
C LYS A 226 18.00 -37.38 30.58
N ILE A 227 17.63 -36.23 30.12
CA ILE A 227 18.33 -34.96 30.42
C ILE A 227 17.96 -34.53 31.85
N LEU A 228 16.66 -34.51 32.18
CA LEU A 228 16.18 -34.13 33.50
C LEU A 228 16.82 -34.97 34.64
N ASN A 229 16.98 -36.28 34.38
CA ASN A 229 17.63 -37.19 35.35
C ASN A 229 19.14 -36.95 35.52
N LYS A 230 19.76 -36.22 34.63
CA LYS A 230 21.19 -35.83 34.71
C LYS A 230 21.43 -34.46 35.30
N ILE A 231 20.39 -33.61 35.37
CA ILE A 231 20.49 -32.26 35.92
C ILE A 231 20.42 -32.34 37.45
N ASP A 232 21.46 -31.87 38.09
CA ASP A 232 21.48 -31.66 39.54
C ASP A 232 20.71 -30.35 39.82
N LYS A 233 19.54 -30.49 40.43
CA LYS A 233 18.62 -29.36 40.66
C LYS A 233 19.14 -28.33 41.67
N ASP A 234 20.16 -28.71 42.45
CA ASP A 234 20.71 -27.86 43.49
C ASP A 234 22.04 -27.18 43.11
N LYS A 235 22.48 -27.40 41.85
CA LYS A 235 23.76 -26.88 41.36
C LYS A 235 23.66 -26.19 40.03
N PHE A 236 23.03 -25.02 40.03
CA PHE A 236 23.09 -24.11 38.89
C PHE A 236 24.13 -23.02 39.13
N GLU A 237 25.05 -22.86 38.21
CA GLU A 237 26.12 -21.87 38.29
C GLU A 237 26.08 -21.00 37.02
N VAL A 238 26.14 -19.68 37.20
CA VAL A 238 26.30 -18.74 36.09
C VAL A 238 27.76 -18.74 35.68
N VAL A 239 28.06 -19.25 34.48
CA VAL A 239 29.44 -19.43 33.98
C VAL A 239 29.89 -18.27 33.11
N ASP A 240 28.96 -17.60 32.44
CA ASP A 240 29.20 -16.47 31.53
C ASP A 240 27.92 -15.65 31.38
N ILE A 241 28.06 -14.35 31.11
CA ILE A 241 26.95 -13.40 30.93
C ILE A 241 27.08 -12.75 29.56
#